data_1526ffdf32d63e1e54c1d07c99b15e8e
#
_entry.id   1526ffdf32d63e1e54c1d07c99b15e8e
#
_cell.length_a   1.000
_cell.length_b   1.000
_cell.length_c   1.000
_cell.angle_alpha   90.00
_cell.angle_beta   90.00
_cell.angle_gamma   90.00
#
_symmetry.space_group_name_H-M   'P 1'
#
loop_
_entity.id
_entity.type
_entity.pdbx_description
1 polymer ?
#
loop_
_entity_poly.entity_id
_entity_poly.type
_entity_poly.pdbx_seq_one_letter_code
_entity_poly.pdbx_strand_id
1 'polypeptide(L)'
;LKEKKIAVIGENRYEWELAYLSIVCGTGIVVPLDKSLPENELENLIKRSKVEAIFYSKKYEKALKQIKDNKDNTLKYLISMDLEKNKKDIYSQKQLIEEGKKLIKNGNKEFENAKIDPEKMSIMLFTSGTTSASKIVALSHKNICSNLMDIASVLDVNSQDTFLSFLPLHHVFECTVGFLLSLYTGAQIVFCRGIRHMVEDIKEHKVSVMASVPAINEGIFKNIRKQLEKQGKLQEILEKEELCKNLSMEEKKKAFKEIHDMLGGNMKLMISGAASLNSEIEERYRKLGLNLVQGYGLTETSPVVAVGTKKAYKVGSIGKTVPSVEAKLVDVDENGMGELIVKGPSIMIGYYEDEEATKNAIKDGWFYTGDLAKIDSEGYIFICGRRKSVIVLKNGKNIFPEEIEGLINQIDGVIESFIFGKQMSEDKNDIKIYSKIVYDKATMKEKYQAEGEKEINSILNDKIKAINNKMPRYKAIRGIIVSQEPLIKTTTNKIKRHENLKLIKEEK
;
A
#
# COMPACT_ATOMS: atom_id res chain seq x y z
N LEU A 1 19.86 -7.28 -23.83
CA LEU A 1 19.75 -6.82 -22.41
C LEU A 1 19.66 -7.99 -21.40
N LYS A 2 20.19 -9.17 -21.79
CA LYS A 2 20.25 -10.35 -20.92
C LYS A 2 21.02 -10.01 -19.64
N GLU A 3 20.45 -10.39 -18.48
CA GLU A 3 21.00 -10.13 -17.13
C GLU A 3 21.24 -8.65 -16.80
N LYS A 4 20.69 -7.73 -17.61
CA LYS A 4 20.81 -6.30 -17.38
C LYS A 4 19.66 -5.78 -16.51
N LYS A 5 19.89 -4.66 -15.84
CA LYS A 5 18.90 -3.96 -15.07
C LYS A 5 18.14 -3.01 -15.97
N ILE A 6 16.83 -3.21 -16.03
CA ILE A 6 15.93 -2.51 -16.94
C ILE A 6 14.80 -1.90 -16.15
N ALA A 7 14.69 -0.58 -16.17
CA ALA A 7 13.63 0.11 -15.46
C ALA A 7 12.33 0.14 -16.25
N VAL A 8 11.22 0.27 -15.52
CA VAL A 8 9.90 0.53 -16.07
C VAL A 8 9.25 1.67 -15.29
N ILE A 9 8.84 2.74 -16.00
CA ILE A 9 8.18 3.91 -15.41
C ILE A 9 6.99 4.35 -16.26
N GLY A 10 5.79 4.45 -15.65
CA GLY A 10 4.58 4.83 -16.36
C GLY A 10 3.33 4.70 -15.53
N GLU A 11 2.21 5.03 -16.13
CA GLU A 11 0.87 4.76 -15.62
C GLU A 11 0.57 3.27 -15.65
N ASN A 12 -0.46 2.83 -14.89
CA ASN A 12 -0.98 1.47 -15.00
C ASN A 12 -1.57 1.28 -16.40
N ARG A 13 -0.96 0.39 -17.18
CA ARG A 13 -1.33 0.11 -18.57
C ARG A 13 -0.73 -1.20 -19.06
N TYR A 14 -1.32 -1.77 -20.10
CA TYR A 14 -0.90 -3.02 -20.71
C TYR A 14 0.58 -3.04 -21.09
N GLU A 15 1.11 -1.96 -21.68
CA GLU A 15 2.50 -1.87 -22.11
C GLU A 15 3.48 -1.91 -20.95
N TRP A 16 3.07 -1.42 -19.77
CA TRP A 16 3.87 -1.50 -18.54
C TRP A 16 4.01 -2.97 -18.09
N GLU A 17 2.88 -3.68 -18.03
CA GLU A 17 2.84 -5.08 -17.63
C GLU A 17 3.60 -5.98 -18.62
N LEU A 18 3.44 -5.72 -19.92
CA LEU A 18 4.19 -6.40 -20.95
C LEU A 18 5.69 -6.16 -20.87
N ALA A 19 6.13 -4.90 -20.58
CA ALA A 19 7.53 -4.58 -20.36
C ALA A 19 8.08 -5.36 -19.16
N TYR A 20 7.36 -5.36 -18.02
CA TYR A 20 7.74 -6.11 -16.83
C TYR A 20 7.98 -7.60 -17.13
N LEU A 21 7.01 -8.26 -17.76
CA LEU A 21 7.11 -9.68 -18.10
C LEU A 21 8.25 -9.96 -19.11
N SER A 22 8.40 -9.12 -20.13
CA SER A 22 9.48 -9.28 -21.11
C SER A 22 10.87 -9.22 -20.48
N ILE A 23 11.02 -8.44 -19.42
CA ILE A 23 12.28 -8.32 -18.68
C ILE A 23 12.52 -9.57 -17.83
N VAL A 24 11.59 -9.92 -16.96
CA VAL A 24 11.79 -11.00 -15.99
C VAL A 24 11.80 -12.38 -16.64
N CYS A 25 10.96 -12.60 -17.67
CA CYS A 25 10.96 -13.86 -18.44
C CYS A 25 12.15 -13.96 -19.42
N GLY A 26 12.77 -12.85 -19.75
CA GLY A 26 13.96 -12.77 -20.62
C GLY A 26 15.30 -12.76 -19.88
N THR A 27 15.35 -13.14 -18.60
CA THR A 27 16.53 -13.13 -17.70
C THR A 27 17.05 -11.75 -17.32
N GLY A 28 16.32 -10.67 -17.59
CA GLY A 28 16.64 -9.33 -17.13
C GLY A 28 16.25 -9.12 -15.65
N ILE A 29 16.75 -8.05 -15.08
CA ILE A 29 16.38 -7.60 -13.73
C ILE A 29 15.48 -6.37 -13.88
N VAL A 30 14.21 -6.48 -13.50
CA VAL A 30 13.27 -5.38 -13.58
C VAL A 30 13.44 -4.42 -12.42
N VAL A 31 13.39 -3.12 -12.72
CA VAL A 31 13.45 -2.02 -11.74
C VAL A 31 12.21 -1.11 -11.92
N PRO A 32 11.08 -1.46 -11.31
CA PRO A 32 9.90 -0.60 -11.32
C PRO A 32 10.16 0.71 -10.59
N LEU A 33 9.91 1.85 -11.25
CA LEU A 33 10.12 3.18 -10.70
C LEU A 33 8.80 3.90 -10.50
N ASP A 34 8.73 4.66 -9.41
CA ASP A 34 7.54 5.43 -9.08
C ASP A 34 7.31 6.56 -10.09
N LYS A 35 6.09 6.58 -10.63
CA LYS A 35 5.65 7.59 -11.61
C LYS A 35 5.52 9.02 -11.05
N SER A 36 5.57 9.18 -9.73
CA SER A 36 5.41 10.46 -9.04
C SER A 36 6.72 11.08 -8.57
N LEU A 37 7.86 10.44 -8.89
CA LEU A 37 9.18 10.95 -8.50
C LEU A 37 9.50 12.27 -9.22
N PRO A 38 10.09 13.24 -8.51
CA PRO A 38 10.73 14.39 -9.14
C PRO A 38 11.97 13.95 -9.93
N GLU A 39 12.38 14.76 -10.91
CA GLU A 39 13.45 14.41 -11.87
C GLU A 39 14.78 14.07 -11.20
N ASN A 40 15.17 14.83 -10.18
CA ASN A 40 16.39 14.57 -9.40
C ASN A 40 16.38 13.24 -8.66
N GLU A 41 15.24 12.85 -8.10
CA GLU A 41 15.09 11.55 -7.45
C GLU A 41 15.08 10.42 -8.49
N LEU A 42 14.43 10.61 -9.64
CA LEU A 42 14.44 9.66 -10.74
C LEU A 42 15.88 9.38 -11.20
N GLU A 43 16.69 10.43 -11.40
CA GLU A 43 18.10 10.29 -11.76
C GLU A 43 18.89 9.54 -10.68
N ASN A 44 18.71 9.88 -9.41
CA ASN A 44 19.35 9.23 -8.28
C ASN A 44 19.02 7.71 -8.24
N LEU A 45 17.77 7.34 -8.43
CA LEU A 45 17.38 5.93 -8.43
C LEU A 45 17.92 5.16 -9.63
N ILE A 46 17.94 5.76 -10.84
CA ILE A 46 18.54 5.18 -12.04
C ILE A 46 20.05 4.92 -11.81
N LYS A 47 20.76 5.89 -11.24
CA LYS A 47 22.17 5.78 -10.92
C LYS A 47 22.45 4.68 -9.89
N ARG A 48 21.73 4.69 -8.77
CA ARG A 48 21.89 3.71 -7.67
C ARG A 48 21.56 2.28 -8.10
N SER A 49 20.54 2.10 -8.92
CA SER A 49 20.16 0.78 -9.43
C SER A 49 21.02 0.34 -10.62
N LYS A 50 21.86 1.21 -11.17
CA LYS A 50 22.72 0.91 -12.34
C LYS A 50 21.91 0.42 -13.54
N VAL A 51 20.78 1.08 -13.82
CA VAL A 51 19.89 0.76 -14.94
C VAL A 51 20.56 1.06 -16.27
N GLU A 52 20.47 0.11 -17.23
CA GLU A 52 21.04 0.28 -18.58
C GLU A 52 19.97 0.61 -19.64
N ALA A 53 18.70 0.24 -19.40
CA ALA A 53 17.59 0.54 -20.28
C ALA A 53 16.34 0.91 -19.48
N ILE A 54 15.45 1.68 -20.07
CA ILE A 54 14.20 2.06 -19.42
C ILE A 54 13.01 2.06 -20.39
N PHE A 55 11.95 1.36 -20.04
CA PHE A 55 10.63 1.51 -20.65
C PHE A 55 9.89 2.66 -19.98
N TYR A 56 9.29 3.56 -20.76
CA TYR A 56 8.69 4.76 -20.19
C TYR A 56 7.48 5.28 -20.96
N SER A 57 6.56 5.92 -20.25
CA SER A 57 5.46 6.70 -20.84
C SER A 57 5.97 8.07 -21.31
N LYS A 58 5.38 8.59 -22.38
CA LYS A 58 5.81 9.81 -23.10
C LYS A 58 6.15 11.01 -22.24
N LYS A 59 5.45 11.20 -21.10
CA LYS A 59 5.68 12.34 -20.20
C LYS A 59 7.08 12.40 -19.61
N TYR A 60 7.80 11.28 -19.54
CA TYR A 60 9.17 11.20 -18.98
C TYR A 60 10.27 11.41 -20.02
N GLU A 61 9.91 11.52 -21.32
CA GLU A 61 10.90 11.54 -22.41
C GLU A 61 11.94 12.64 -22.23
N LYS A 62 11.51 13.85 -21.86
CA LYS A 62 12.43 15.01 -21.68
C LYS A 62 13.42 14.77 -20.55
N ALA A 63 12.95 14.38 -19.39
CA ALA A 63 13.79 14.10 -18.21
C ALA A 63 14.78 12.96 -18.49
N LEU A 64 14.30 11.87 -19.09
CA LEU A 64 15.14 10.70 -19.38
C LEU A 64 16.21 10.97 -20.43
N LYS A 65 15.97 11.84 -21.40
CA LYS A 65 17.03 12.29 -22.32
C LYS A 65 18.11 13.06 -21.59
N GLN A 66 17.75 13.99 -20.71
CA GLN A 66 18.71 14.76 -19.90
C GLN A 66 19.53 13.82 -18.99
N ILE A 67 18.86 12.86 -18.34
CA ILE A 67 19.54 11.85 -17.50
C ILE A 67 20.51 11.02 -18.35
N LYS A 68 20.07 10.54 -19.52
CA LYS A 68 20.93 9.74 -20.42
C LYS A 68 22.19 10.49 -20.88
N ASP A 69 22.05 11.80 -21.12
CA ASP A 69 23.18 12.63 -21.57
C ASP A 69 24.20 12.90 -20.45
N ASN A 70 23.84 12.67 -19.20
CA ASN A 70 24.74 12.74 -18.06
C ASN A 70 25.66 11.50 -18.03
N LYS A 71 26.97 11.70 -18.17
CA LYS A 71 27.96 10.63 -18.23
C LYS A 71 28.14 9.82 -16.95
N ASP A 72 27.61 10.33 -15.83
CA ASP A 72 27.72 9.69 -14.52
C ASP A 72 26.72 8.55 -14.28
N ASN A 73 25.91 8.16 -15.27
CA ASN A 73 24.94 7.06 -15.14
C ASN A 73 25.18 5.96 -16.19
N THR A 74 24.48 4.84 -16.01
CA THR A 74 24.61 3.65 -16.86
C THR A 74 23.54 3.57 -17.94
N LEU A 75 22.60 4.53 -18.02
CA LEU A 75 21.44 4.50 -18.90
C LEU A 75 21.85 4.68 -20.37
N LYS A 76 21.61 3.67 -21.20
CA LYS A 76 21.96 3.63 -22.62
C LYS A 76 20.76 3.65 -23.55
N TYR A 77 19.70 2.93 -23.17
CA TYR A 77 18.58 2.66 -24.05
C TYR A 77 17.28 3.25 -23.50
N LEU A 78 16.61 4.06 -24.32
CA LEU A 78 15.30 4.62 -24.04
C LEU A 78 14.26 3.91 -24.88
N ILE A 79 13.25 3.28 -24.25
CA ILE A 79 12.20 2.50 -24.92
C ILE A 79 10.85 3.13 -24.59
N SER A 80 10.24 3.78 -25.56
CA SER A 80 8.94 4.45 -25.39
C SER A 80 7.80 3.48 -25.57
N MET A 81 6.86 3.49 -24.62
CA MET A 81 5.59 2.77 -24.67
C MET A 81 4.58 3.41 -25.65
N ASP A 82 4.83 4.66 -26.06
CA ASP A 82 3.86 5.47 -26.81
C ASP A 82 4.26 5.69 -28.29
N LEU A 83 5.49 5.40 -28.67
CA LEU A 83 5.95 5.57 -30.04
C LEU A 83 5.50 4.41 -30.93
N GLU A 84 4.99 4.74 -32.13
CA GLU A 84 4.66 3.75 -33.16
C GLU A 84 5.90 3.13 -33.82
N LYS A 85 6.97 3.92 -34.02
CA LYS A 85 8.23 3.52 -34.66
C LYS A 85 9.41 4.14 -33.93
N ASN A 86 10.57 3.50 -34.09
CA ASN A 86 11.84 4.02 -33.57
C ASN A 86 12.11 5.44 -34.09
N LYS A 87 12.66 6.28 -33.21
CA LYS A 87 13.13 7.61 -33.55
C LYS A 87 14.58 7.74 -33.07
N LYS A 88 15.52 8.03 -34.01
CA LYS A 88 16.91 8.34 -33.67
C LYS A 88 17.46 7.44 -32.53
N ASP A 89 17.50 7.98 -31.31
CA ASP A 89 18.06 7.31 -30.13
C ASP A 89 16.98 6.72 -29.19
N ILE A 90 15.73 6.62 -29.63
CA ILE A 90 14.61 6.10 -28.88
C ILE A 90 13.98 4.93 -29.63
N TYR A 91 13.87 3.81 -28.93
CA TYR A 91 13.19 2.62 -29.42
C TYR A 91 11.68 2.71 -29.15
N SER A 92 10.89 2.15 -30.07
CA SER A 92 9.45 1.95 -29.88
C SER A 92 9.21 0.55 -29.35
N GLN A 93 8.52 0.42 -28.20
CA GLN A 93 8.11 -0.88 -27.69
C GLN A 93 7.28 -1.66 -28.72
N LYS A 94 6.37 -0.99 -29.42
CA LYS A 94 5.53 -1.59 -30.46
C LYS A 94 6.37 -2.16 -31.61
N GLN A 95 7.35 -1.41 -32.06
CA GLN A 95 8.25 -1.89 -33.12
C GLN A 95 9.10 -3.07 -32.64
N LEU A 96 9.62 -3.04 -31.39
CA LEU A 96 10.37 -4.15 -30.82
C LEU A 96 9.50 -5.44 -30.74
N ILE A 97 8.21 -5.31 -30.42
CA ILE A 97 7.27 -6.45 -30.44
C ILE A 97 7.16 -7.03 -31.84
N GLU A 98 6.99 -6.19 -32.87
CA GLU A 98 6.87 -6.67 -34.28
C GLU A 98 8.18 -7.31 -34.78
N GLU A 99 9.33 -6.77 -34.37
CA GLU A 99 10.63 -7.37 -34.67
C GLU A 99 10.80 -8.73 -33.97
N GLY A 100 10.39 -8.82 -32.69
CA GLY A 100 10.37 -10.07 -31.93
C GLY A 100 9.49 -11.14 -32.56
N LYS A 101 8.27 -10.78 -33.01
CA LYS A 101 7.37 -11.69 -33.75
C LYS A 101 8.03 -12.24 -35.01
N LYS A 102 8.74 -11.40 -35.78
CA LYS A 102 9.50 -11.84 -36.98
C LYS A 102 10.63 -12.80 -36.59
N LEU A 103 11.36 -12.54 -35.55
CA LEU A 103 12.43 -13.44 -35.08
C LEU A 103 11.88 -14.81 -34.71
N ILE A 104 10.79 -14.88 -33.94
CA ILE A 104 10.12 -16.13 -33.55
C ILE A 104 9.64 -16.87 -34.79
N LYS A 105 8.97 -16.16 -35.76
CA LYS A 105 8.51 -16.75 -37.02
C LYS A 105 9.68 -17.34 -37.83
N ASN A 106 10.85 -16.76 -37.77
CA ASN A 106 12.06 -17.22 -38.44
C ASN A 106 12.82 -18.29 -37.64
N GLY A 107 12.22 -18.87 -36.58
CA GLY A 107 12.76 -19.99 -35.82
C GLY A 107 13.67 -19.60 -34.66
N ASN A 108 13.80 -18.32 -34.31
CA ASN A 108 14.52 -17.93 -33.10
C ASN A 108 13.78 -18.41 -31.86
N LYS A 109 14.48 -19.19 -31.03
CA LYS A 109 13.95 -19.75 -29.76
C LYS A 109 14.72 -19.25 -28.52
N GLU A 110 15.46 -18.22 -28.66
CA GLU A 110 16.38 -17.74 -27.60
C GLU A 110 15.60 -17.32 -26.35
N PHE A 111 14.46 -16.64 -26.52
CA PHE A 111 13.57 -16.24 -25.43
C PHE A 111 12.86 -17.43 -24.79
N GLU A 112 12.32 -18.35 -25.61
CA GLU A 112 11.63 -19.55 -25.11
C GLU A 112 12.57 -20.48 -24.34
N ASN A 113 13.83 -20.56 -24.75
CA ASN A 113 14.86 -21.40 -24.12
C ASN A 113 15.66 -20.66 -23.04
N ALA A 114 15.26 -19.45 -22.65
CA ALA A 114 15.92 -18.70 -21.59
C ALA A 114 15.87 -19.47 -20.27
N LYS A 115 17.05 -19.83 -19.74
CA LYS A 115 17.14 -20.51 -18.45
C LYS A 115 17.07 -19.51 -17.31
N ILE A 116 15.92 -19.47 -16.67
CA ILE A 116 15.69 -18.62 -15.49
C ILE A 116 16.15 -19.39 -14.26
N ASP A 117 17.07 -18.78 -13.48
CA ASP A 117 17.44 -19.28 -12.16
C ASP A 117 16.48 -18.64 -11.13
N PRO A 118 15.60 -19.43 -10.49
CA PRO A 118 14.57 -18.89 -9.60
C PRO A 118 15.14 -18.28 -8.32
N GLU A 119 16.37 -18.59 -7.94
CA GLU A 119 17.01 -18.06 -6.73
C GLU A 119 17.74 -16.74 -6.96
N LYS A 120 18.09 -16.42 -8.22
CA LYS A 120 18.80 -15.17 -8.53
C LYS A 120 17.87 -13.96 -8.47
N MET A 121 18.46 -12.82 -8.13
CA MET A 121 17.77 -11.53 -8.18
C MET A 121 17.22 -11.27 -9.58
N SER A 122 15.93 -11.01 -9.68
CA SER A 122 15.21 -10.66 -10.91
C SER A 122 14.42 -9.36 -10.79
N ILE A 123 14.23 -8.86 -9.57
CA ILE A 123 13.42 -7.68 -9.28
C ILE A 123 14.15 -6.81 -8.25
N MET A 124 14.22 -5.51 -8.50
CA MET A 124 14.74 -4.51 -7.58
C MET A 124 13.65 -3.50 -7.25
N LEU A 125 13.30 -3.37 -5.98
CA LEU A 125 12.26 -2.45 -5.52
C LEU A 125 12.81 -1.45 -4.51
N PHE A 126 12.49 -0.18 -4.70
CA PHE A 126 12.84 0.85 -3.75
C PHE A 126 11.82 0.93 -2.62
N THR A 127 12.30 0.89 -1.37
CA THR A 127 11.44 1.14 -0.21
C THR A 127 11.42 2.62 0.11
N SER A 128 10.25 3.13 0.47
CA SER A 128 10.13 4.48 1.02
C SER A 128 10.69 4.50 2.44
N GLY A 129 12.00 4.67 2.59
CA GLY A 129 12.65 4.78 3.89
C GLY A 129 12.11 5.96 4.69
N THR A 130 11.76 5.73 5.94
CA THR A 130 11.28 6.78 6.85
C THR A 130 12.41 7.57 7.50
N THR A 131 13.70 7.19 7.30
CA THR A 131 14.83 7.71 8.10
C THR A 131 16.07 8.13 7.33
N SER A 132 16.24 7.75 6.04
CA SER A 132 17.41 8.09 5.22
C SER A 132 17.14 7.69 3.77
N ALA A 133 18.16 7.66 2.92
CA ALA A 133 18.04 7.21 1.52
C ALA A 133 17.27 5.88 1.42
N SER A 134 16.32 5.78 0.48
CA SER A 134 15.53 4.56 0.24
C SER A 134 16.44 3.35 0.04
N LYS A 135 16.13 2.22 0.68
CA LYS A 135 16.84 0.95 0.44
C LYS A 135 16.33 0.28 -0.82
N ILE A 136 17.18 -0.53 -1.45
CA ILE A 136 16.80 -1.31 -2.62
C ILE A 136 16.65 -2.77 -2.18
N VAL A 137 15.43 -3.28 -2.26
CA VAL A 137 15.11 -4.68 -1.94
C VAL A 137 15.35 -5.54 -3.16
N ALA A 138 16.15 -6.60 -3.01
CA ALA A 138 16.44 -7.59 -4.04
C ALA A 138 15.52 -8.81 -3.88
N LEU A 139 14.67 -9.06 -4.89
CA LEU A 139 13.76 -10.20 -4.91
C LEU A 139 14.13 -11.16 -6.06
N SER A 140 13.87 -12.44 -5.85
CA SER A 140 13.99 -13.49 -6.86
C SER A 140 12.63 -13.91 -7.43
N HIS A 141 12.67 -14.68 -8.51
CA HIS A 141 11.45 -15.35 -9.00
C HIS A 141 10.81 -16.24 -7.94
N LYS A 142 11.62 -16.98 -7.18
CA LYS A 142 11.14 -17.83 -6.10
C LYS A 142 10.36 -17.03 -5.06
N ASN A 143 10.87 -15.86 -4.65
CA ASN A 143 10.19 -15.03 -3.67
C ASN A 143 8.79 -14.65 -4.13
N ILE A 144 8.64 -14.12 -5.34
CA ILE A 144 7.35 -13.70 -5.90
C ILE A 144 6.44 -14.89 -6.18
N CYS A 145 6.94 -15.95 -6.83
CA CYS A 145 6.11 -17.10 -7.21
C CYS A 145 5.58 -17.85 -6.00
N SER A 146 6.39 -18.07 -4.96
CA SER A 146 5.91 -18.69 -3.72
C SER A 146 4.79 -17.87 -3.07
N ASN A 147 4.95 -16.55 -3.03
CA ASN A 147 3.92 -15.67 -2.49
C ASN A 147 2.63 -15.69 -3.32
N LEU A 148 2.74 -15.71 -4.66
CA LEU A 148 1.59 -15.86 -5.56
C LEU A 148 0.83 -17.16 -5.32
N MET A 149 1.55 -18.29 -5.22
CA MET A 149 0.95 -19.59 -4.95
C MET A 149 0.24 -19.63 -3.60
N ASP A 150 0.85 -19.07 -2.58
CA ASP A 150 0.25 -18.94 -1.25
C ASP A 150 -1.05 -18.13 -1.29
N ILE A 151 -1.01 -16.93 -1.88
CA ILE A 151 -2.17 -16.05 -1.97
C ILE A 151 -3.30 -16.72 -2.77
N ALA A 152 -2.99 -17.32 -3.91
CA ALA A 152 -3.96 -18.01 -4.75
C ALA A 152 -4.60 -19.22 -4.04
N SER A 153 -3.88 -19.86 -3.10
CA SER A 153 -4.41 -21.00 -2.33
C SER A 153 -5.40 -20.60 -1.25
N VAL A 154 -5.32 -19.36 -0.73
CA VAL A 154 -6.15 -18.91 0.40
C VAL A 154 -7.25 -17.94 0.00
N LEU A 155 -7.09 -17.21 -1.12
CA LEU A 155 -8.11 -16.32 -1.66
C LEU A 155 -8.97 -17.05 -2.70
N ASP A 156 -10.28 -16.83 -2.62
CA ASP A 156 -11.22 -17.35 -3.61
C ASP A 156 -11.20 -16.45 -4.85
N VAL A 157 -10.20 -16.66 -5.72
CA VAL A 157 -10.02 -15.92 -6.98
C VAL A 157 -9.81 -16.89 -8.13
N ASN A 158 -10.44 -16.64 -9.28
CA ASN A 158 -10.39 -17.52 -10.45
C ASN A 158 -10.57 -16.75 -11.76
N SER A 159 -10.60 -17.46 -12.89
CA SER A 159 -10.70 -16.89 -14.24
C SER A 159 -12.01 -16.16 -14.56
N GLN A 160 -13.02 -16.24 -13.71
CA GLN A 160 -14.27 -15.49 -13.86
C GLN A 160 -14.21 -14.11 -13.19
N ASP A 161 -13.13 -13.84 -12.45
CA ASP A 161 -12.98 -12.59 -11.73
C ASP A 161 -12.41 -11.47 -12.62
N THR A 162 -12.76 -10.24 -12.27
CA THR A 162 -12.25 -9.02 -12.88
C THR A 162 -11.61 -8.15 -11.81
N PHE A 163 -10.32 -7.88 -11.97
CA PHE A 163 -9.54 -7.01 -11.07
C PHE A 163 -9.54 -5.57 -11.56
N LEU A 164 -9.62 -4.62 -10.63
CA LEU A 164 -9.37 -3.21 -10.90
C LEU A 164 -7.94 -2.85 -10.54
N SER A 165 -7.12 -2.52 -11.54
CA SER A 165 -5.76 -2.02 -11.35
C SER A 165 -5.77 -0.50 -11.21
N PHE A 166 -5.51 0.02 -10.01
CA PHE A 166 -5.46 1.46 -9.74
C PHE A 166 -4.35 1.87 -8.78
N LEU A 167 -3.90 0.98 -7.90
CA LEU A 167 -2.72 1.23 -7.10
C LEU A 167 -1.48 1.23 -8.01
N PRO A 168 -0.40 1.93 -7.64
CA PRO A 168 0.76 2.01 -8.52
C PRO A 168 1.43 0.65 -8.78
N LEU A 169 1.57 0.24 -10.05
CA LEU A 169 2.18 -1.03 -10.46
C LEU A 169 3.66 -1.19 -10.01
N HIS A 170 4.39 -0.09 -9.82
CA HIS A 170 5.74 -0.16 -9.27
C HIS A 170 5.79 -0.64 -7.81
N HIS A 171 4.64 -0.64 -7.11
CA HIS A 171 4.54 -1.11 -5.74
C HIS A 171 4.30 -2.61 -5.72
N VAL A 172 5.07 -3.34 -4.91
CA VAL A 172 4.99 -4.81 -4.84
C VAL A 172 3.57 -5.33 -4.56
N PHE A 173 2.76 -4.59 -3.80
CA PHE A 173 1.38 -4.99 -3.49
C PHE A 173 0.51 -5.02 -4.75
N GLU A 174 0.47 -3.95 -5.55
CA GLU A 174 -0.27 -3.94 -6.81
C GLU A 174 0.35 -4.90 -7.82
N CYS A 175 1.68 -4.91 -7.94
CA CYS A 175 2.37 -5.78 -8.88
C CYS A 175 2.07 -7.27 -8.61
N THR A 176 2.11 -7.69 -7.34
CA THR A 176 1.87 -9.11 -6.99
C THR A 176 0.39 -9.43 -6.92
N VAL A 177 -0.41 -8.66 -6.17
CA VAL A 177 -1.81 -8.98 -5.89
C VAL A 177 -2.76 -8.48 -6.98
N GLY A 178 -2.51 -7.29 -7.56
CA GLY A 178 -3.34 -6.74 -8.64
C GLY A 178 -3.02 -7.36 -10.00
N PHE A 179 -1.74 -7.41 -10.38
CA PHE A 179 -1.30 -7.82 -11.71
C PHE A 179 -0.95 -9.30 -11.79
N LEU A 180 0.10 -9.76 -11.09
CA LEU A 180 0.61 -11.13 -11.28
C LEU A 180 -0.38 -12.21 -10.80
N LEU A 181 -1.15 -11.96 -9.73
CA LEU A 181 -2.19 -12.87 -9.27
C LEU A 181 -3.31 -13.01 -10.30
N SER A 182 -3.71 -11.92 -10.94
CA SER A 182 -4.71 -11.95 -12.02
C SER A 182 -4.26 -12.82 -13.17
N LEU A 183 -3.00 -12.69 -13.60
CA LEU A 183 -2.42 -13.56 -14.62
C LEU A 183 -2.37 -15.02 -14.19
N TYR A 184 -1.92 -15.28 -12.96
CA TYR A 184 -1.79 -16.64 -12.43
C TYR A 184 -3.15 -17.36 -12.36
N THR A 185 -4.21 -16.64 -12.03
CA THR A 185 -5.58 -17.18 -11.93
C THR A 185 -6.36 -17.14 -13.23
N GLY A 186 -5.83 -16.49 -14.28
CA GLY A 186 -6.50 -16.27 -15.56
C GLY A 186 -7.63 -15.25 -15.50
N ALA A 187 -7.64 -14.38 -14.48
CA ALA A 187 -8.63 -13.34 -14.30
C ALA A 187 -8.38 -12.14 -15.23
N GLN A 188 -9.41 -11.34 -15.48
CA GLN A 188 -9.34 -10.11 -16.26
C GLN A 188 -8.75 -8.96 -15.43
N ILE A 189 -7.96 -8.09 -16.09
CA ILE A 189 -7.47 -6.84 -15.49
C ILE A 189 -8.11 -5.65 -16.20
N VAL A 190 -8.64 -4.70 -15.42
CA VAL A 190 -9.17 -3.43 -15.88
C VAL A 190 -8.32 -2.30 -15.31
N PHE A 191 -7.74 -1.47 -16.15
CA PHE A 191 -7.00 -0.28 -15.73
C PHE A 191 -7.95 0.85 -15.41
N CYS A 192 -7.91 1.34 -14.17
CA CYS A 192 -8.74 2.43 -13.70
C CYS A 192 -8.38 3.74 -14.39
N ARG A 193 -9.37 4.46 -14.91
CA ARG A 193 -9.22 5.79 -15.54
C ARG A 193 -8.82 6.90 -14.53
N GLY A 194 -8.78 6.57 -13.25
CA GLY A 194 -8.41 7.45 -12.15
C GLY A 194 -9.43 7.39 -11.02
N ILE A 195 -9.04 7.85 -9.83
CA ILE A 195 -9.86 7.75 -8.61
C ILE A 195 -11.27 8.35 -8.79
N ARG A 196 -11.39 9.42 -9.58
CA ARG A 196 -12.69 10.08 -9.85
C ARG A 196 -13.65 9.20 -10.64
N HIS A 197 -13.14 8.28 -11.46
CA HIS A 197 -13.91 7.36 -12.31
C HIS A 197 -14.01 5.95 -11.74
N MET A 198 -13.40 5.70 -10.58
CA MET A 198 -13.27 4.36 -9.99
C MET A 198 -14.62 3.64 -9.85
N VAL A 199 -15.64 4.31 -9.31
CA VAL A 199 -16.97 3.70 -9.13
C VAL A 199 -17.65 3.42 -10.47
N GLU A 200 -17.43 4.27 -11.47
CA GLU A 200 -17.92 4.07 -12.83
C GLU A 200 -17.25 2.85 -13.46
N ASP A 201 -15.90 2.77 -13.35
CA ASP A 201 -15.12 1.65 -13.86
C ASP A 201 -15.52 0.31 -13.18
N ILE A 202 -15.75 0.33 -11.86
CA ILE A 202 -16.22 -0.84 -11.11
C ILE A 202 -17.56 -1.33 -11.69
N LYS A 203 -18.50 -0.43 -11.98
CA LYS A 203 -19.81 -0.78 -12.52
C LYS A 203 -19.73 -1.25 -13.98
N GLU A 204 -19.07 -0.46 -14.82
CA GLU A 204 -18.98 -0.69 -16.28
C GLU A 204 -18.35 -2.06 -16.59
N HIS A 205 -17.26 -2.38 -15.87
CA HIS A 205 -16.49 -3.60 -16.09
C HIS A 205 -16.83 -4.75 -15.15
N LYS A 206 -17.88 -4.60 -14.32
CA LYS A 206 -18.33 -5.62 -13.36
C LYS A 206 -17.18 -6.16 -12.49
N VAL A 207 -16.36 -5.25 -11.96
CA VAL A 207 -15.22 -5.59 -11.12
C VAL A 207 -15.65 -6.44 -9.92
N SER A 208 -14.93 -7.54 -9.69
CA SER A 208 -15.22 -8.48 -8.60
C SER A 208 -14.14 -8.49 -7.51
N VAL A 209 -12.91 -8.11 -7.84
CA VAL A 209 -11.77 -8.10 -6.92
C VAL A 209 -11.04 -6.77 -6.98
N MET A 210 -10.66 -6.25 -5.83
CA MET A 210 -9.92 -4.99 -5.74
C MET A 210 -8.88 -5.04 -4.62
N ALA A 211 -7.60 -4.90 -4.98
CA ALA A 211 -6.56 -4.56 -4.02
C ALA A 211 -6.67 -3.06 -3.71
N SER A 212 -6.68 -2.67 -2.44
CA SER A 212 -6.95 -1.30 -2.02
C SER A 212 -6.15 -0.89 -0.79
N VAL A 213 -6.29 0.36 -0.40
CA VAL A 213 -5.72 0.91 0.83
C VAL A 213 -6.85 1.50 1.70
N PRO A 214 -6.66 1.63 3.02
CA PRO A 214 -7.69 2.11 3.94
C PRO A 214 -8.39 3.39 3.48
N ALA A 215 -7.65 4.40 3.06
CA ALA A 215 -8.22 5.69 2.61
C ALA A 215 -9.22 5.54 1.44
N ILE A 216 -9.01 4.59 0.54
CA ILE A 216 -9.94 4.31 -0.56
C ILE A 216 -11.20 3.63 -0.04
N ASN A 217 -11.06 2.63 0.83
CA ASN A 217 -12.20 1.93 1.43
C ASN A 217 -13.05 2.89 2.27
N GLU A 218 -12.43 3.74 3.07
CA GLU A 218 -13.12 4.79 3.84
C GLU A 218 -13.85 5.77 2.92
N GLY A 219 -13.20 6.20 1.82
CA GLY A 219 -13.80 7.07 0.82
C GLY A 219 -15.01 6.45 0.12
N ILE A 220 -14.94 5.18 -0.27
CA ILE A 220 -16.06 4.43 -0.85
C ILE A 220 -17.21 4.34 0.16
N PHE A 221 -16.92 3.97 1.41
CA PHE A 221 -17.95 3.88 2.46
C PHE A 221 -18.62 5.23 2.73
N LYS A 222 -17.83 6.30 2.86
CA LYS A 222 -18.34 7.67 3.03
C LYS A 222 -19.26 8.09 1.86
N ASN A 223 -18.90 7.70 0.63
CA ASN A 223 -19.74 8.00 -0.54
C ASN A 223 -21.05 7.22 -0.53
N ILE A 224 -21.01 5.91 -0.20
CA ILE A 224 -22.23 5.09 -0.01
C ILE A 224 -23.14 5.76 1.02
N ARG A 225 -22.61 6.10 2.20
CA ARG A 225 -23.36 6.75 3.26
C ARG A 225 -23.99 8.07 2.82
N LYS A 226 -23.24 8.93 2.14
CA LYS A 226 -23.73 10.22 1.60
C LYS A 226 -24.87 10.02 0.59
N GLN A 227 -24.82 8.98 -0.24
CA GLN A 227 -25.89 8.67 -1.17
C GLN A 227 -27.15 8.19 -0.44
N LEU A 228 -27.01 7.34 0.58
CA LEU A 228 -28.13 6.88 1.42
C LEU A 228 -28.79 8.04 2.20
N GLU A 229 -27.97 8.96 2.74
CA GLU A 229 -28.46 10.18 3.40
C GLU A 229 -29.30 11.05 2.44
N LYS A 230 -28.80 11.28 1.21
CA LYS A 230 -29.52 12.03 0.18
C LYS A 230 -30.84 11.38 -0.24
N GLN A 231 -30.91 10.05 -0.18
CA GLN A 231 -32.13 9.29 -0.50
C GLN A 231 -33.07 9.14 0.70
N GLY A 232 -32.70 9.63 1.89
CA GLY A 232 -33.49 9.47 3.13
C GLY A 232 -33.49 8.03 3.66
N LYS A 233 -32.61 7.16 3.19
CA LYS A 233 -32.61 5.72 3.50
C LYS A 233 -31.59 5.31 4.58
N LEU A 234 -30.76 6.23 5.05
CA LEU A 234 -29.68 5.86 5.97
C LEU A 234 -30.20 5.17 7.24
N GLN A 235 -31.28 5.71 7.85
CA GLN A 235 -31.85 5.15 9.09
C GLN A 235 -32.41 3.74 8.86
N GLU A 236 -33.13 3.53 7.76
CA GLU A 236 -33.63 2.20 7.36
C GLU A 236 -32.51 1.17 7.21
N ILE A 237 -31.41 1.57 6.56
CA ILE A 237 -30.23 0.69 6.38
C ILE A 237 -29.58 0.35 7.74
N LEU A 238 -29.44 1.32 8.64
CA LEU A 238 -28.86 1.08 9.97
C LEU A 238 -29.72 0.10 10.81
N GLU A 239 -31.04 0.24 10.78
CA GLU A 239 -31.95 -0.69 11.43
C GLU A 239 -31.88 -2.09 10.81
N LYS A 240 -31.80 -2.16 9.49
CA LYS A 240 -31.66 -3.41 8.75
C LYS A 240 -30.32 -4.10 9.02
N GLU A 241 -29.21 -3.36 9.20
CA GLU A 241 -27.91 -3.91 9.62
C GLU A 241 -28.05 -4.71 10.92
N GLU A 242 -28.79 -4.19 11.89
CA GLU A 242 -28.97 -4.86 13.19
C GLU A 242 -29.84 -6.12 13.07
N LEU A 243 -30.89 -6.05 12.27
CA LEU A 243 -31.75 -7.22 11.98
C LEU A 243 -31.00 -8.33 11.24
N CYS A 244 -30.08 -7.96 10.36
CA CYS A 244 -29.32 -8.87 9.51
C CYS A 244 -27.98 -9.33 10.11
N LYS A 245 -27.66 -8.97 11.35
CA LYS A 245 -26.33 -9.21 11.95
C LYS A 245 -25.89 -10.68 11.92
N ASN A 246 -26.81 -11.60 12.14
CA ASN A 246 -26.55 -13.04 12.21
C ASN A 246 -26.63 -13.77 10.86
N LEU A 247 -26.98 -13.07 9.78
CA LEU A 247 -27.05 -13.65 8.45
C LEU A 247 -25.63 -13.94 7.90
N SER A 248 -25.54 -14.96 7.03
CA SER A 248 -24.34 -15.23 6.25
C SER A 248 -24.00 -14.07 5.30
N MET A 249 -22.76 -14.00 4.81
CA MET A 249 -22.35 -12.98 3.85
C MET A 249 -23.21 -12.99 2.57
N GLU A 250 -23.60 -14.16 2.10
CA GLU A 250 -24.46 -14.30 0.90
C GLU A 250 -25.88 -13.79 1.14
N GLU A 251 -26.45 -14.08 2.31
CA GLU A 251 -27.78 -13.55 2.70
C GLU A 251 -27.74 -12.03 2.89
N LYS A 252 -26.66 -11.49 3.52
CA LYS A 252 -26.44 -10.05 3.63
C LYS A 252 -26.31 -9.40 2.24
N LYS A 253 -25.57 -10.00 1.31
CA LYS A 253 -25.47 -9.53 -0.06
C LYS A 253 -26.84 -9.37 -0.71
N LYS A 254 -27.73 -10.35 -0.52
CA LYS A 254 -29.12 -10.28 -1.03
C LYS A 254 -29.94 -9.21 -0.31
N ALA A 255 -29.81 -9.13 1.02
CA ALA A 255 -30.53 -8.14 1.83
C ALA A 255 -30.15 -6.70 1.47
N PHE A 256 -28.86 -6.43 1.25
CA PHE A 256 -28.35 -5.10 0.93
C PHE A 256 -28.03 -4.94 -0.57
N LYS A 257 -28.82 -5.57 -1.43
CA LYS A 257 -28.62 -5.56 -2.89
C LYS A 257 -28.42 -4.15 -3.46
N GLU A 258 -29.17 -3.16 -3.00
CA GLU A 258 -29.04 -1.77 -3.46
C GLU A 258 -27.64 -1.18 -3.21
N ILE A 259 -26.99 -1.53 -2.11
CA ILE A 259 -25.62 -1.09 -1.79
C ILE A 259 -24.62 -1.82 -2.70
N HIS A 260 -24.84 -3.12 -2.92
CA HIS A 260 -24.01 -3.88 -3.87
C HIS A 260 -24.15 -3.34 -5.29
N ASP A 261 -25.35 -2.94 -5.71
CA ASP A 261 -25.60 -2.33 -7.03
C ASP A 261 -24.88 -0.96 -7.17
N MET A 262 -24.69 -0.21 -6.08
CA MET A 262 -23.86 1.00 -6.07
C MET A 262 -22.40 0.70 -6.42
N LEU A 263 -21.94 -0.52 -6.21
CA LEU A 263 -20.62 -1.04 -6.57
C LEU A 263 -20.69 -2.06 -7.74
N GLY A 264 -21.68 -1.95 -8.61
CA GLY A 264 -21.82 -2.77 -9.81
C GLY A 264 -22.35 -4.19 -9.58
N GLY A 265 -22.72 -4.56 -8.35
CA GLY A 265 -23.36 -5.84 -8.00
C GLY A 265 -22.43 -7.07 -7.98
N ASN A 266 -21.22 -6.96 -8.50
CA ASN A 266 -20.30 -8.10 -8.70
C ASN A 266 -19.16 -8.15 -7.67
N MET A 267 -18.99 -7.13 -6.82
CA MET A 267 -17.90 -7.09 -5.85
C MET A 267 -17.92 -8.31 -4.94
N LYS A 268 -16.86 -9.11 -5.01
CA LYS A 268 -16.66 -10.38 -4.32
C LYS A 268 -15.64 -10.26 -3.19
N LEU A 269 -14.56 -9.51 -3.46
CA LEU A 269 -13.43 -9.41 -2.53
C LEU A 269 -12.76 -8.04 -2.63
N MET A 270 -12.60 -7.38 -1.50
CA MET A 270 -11.79 -6.17 -1.34
C MET A 270 -10.67 -6.47 -0.35
N ILE A 271 -9.41 -6.22 -0.73
CA ILE A 271 -8.24 -6.49 0.08
C ILE A 271 -7.61 -5.16 0.47
N SER A 272 -7.68 -4.79 1.74
CA SER A 272 -7.04 -3.58 2.25
C SER A 272 -5.63 -3.89 2.75
N GLY A 273 -4.63 -3.21 2.19
CA GLY A 273 -3.22 -3.40 2.57
C GLY A 273 -2.46 -2.08 2.75
N ALA A 274 -1.17 -2.18 3.00
CA ALA A 274 -0.19 -1.09 3.12
C ALA A 274 -0.33 -0.17 4.35
N ALA A 275 -1.47 -0.12 5.02
CA ALA A 275 -1.71 0.63 6.26
C ALA A 275 -2.81 -0.05 7.08
N SER A 276 -2.91 0.30 8.37
CA SER A 276 -3.96 -0.22 9.26
C SER A 276 -5.33 0.27 8.83
N LEU A 277 -6.29 -0.63 8.67
CA LEU A 277 -7.69 -0.31 8.42
C LEU A 277 -8.41 -0.10 9.76
N ASN A 278 -9.28 0.90 9.80
CA ASN A 278 -10.15 1.11 10.94
C ASN A 278 -11.12 -0.07 11.10
N SER A 279 -11.11 -0.69 12.30
CA SER A 279 -11.93 -1.86 12.62
C SER A 279 -13.43 -1.56 12.50
N GLU A 280 -13.88 -0.33 12.79
CA GLU A 280 -15.28 0.05 12.63
C GLU A 280 -15.69 0.06 11.15
N ILE A 281 -14.85 0.58 10.26
CA ILE A 281 -15.10 0.57 8.81
C ILE A 281 -15.12 -0.87 8.29
N GLU A 282 -14.15 -1.68 8.72
CA GLU A 282 -14.10 -3.11 8.36
C GLU A 282 -15.39 -3.84 8.77
N GLU A 283 -15.85 -3.63 10.01
CA GLU A 283 -17.08 -4.22 10.53
C GLU A 283 -18.32 -3.76 9.75
N ARG A 284 -18.41 -2.47 9.42
CA ARG A 284 -19.49 -1.90 8.62
C ARG A 284 -19.59 -2.53 7.23
N TYR A 285 -18.49 -2.68 6.53
CA TYR A 285 -18.47 -3.37 5.24
C TYR A 285 -19.07 -4.78 5.35
N ARG A 286 -18.69 -5.52 6.39
CA ARG A 286 -19.17 -6.89 6.59
C ARG A 286 -20.64 -6.94 7.03
N LYS A 287 -21.13 -5.97 7.79
CA LYS A 287 -22.57 -5.84 8.10
C LYS A 287 -23.40 -5.71 6.83
N LEU A 288 -22.87 -5.01 5.83
CA LEU A 288 -23.50 -4.83 4.51
C LEU A 288 -23.27 -6.00 3.54
N GLY A 289 -22.61 -7.08 3.97
CA GLY A 289 -22.31 -8.23 3.11
C GLY A 289 -21.17 -7.99 2.10
N LEU A 290 -20.40 -6.89 2.26
CA LEU A 290 -19.22 -6.60 1.45
C LEU A 290 -17.99 -7.25 2.11
N ASN A 291 -17.29 -8.13 1.36
CA ASN A 291 -16.16 -8.88 1.87
C ASN A 291 -14.87 -8.06 1.79
N LEU A 292 -14.69 -7.16 2.76
CA LEU A 292 -13.45 -6.41 2.97
C LEU A 292 -12.59 -7.18 3.96
N VAL A 293 -11.35 -7.47 3.60
CA VAL A 293 -10.36 -8.15 4.44
C VAL A 293 -9.07 -7.34 4.51
N GLN A 294 -8.32 -7.49 5.59
CA GLN A 294 -7.00 -6.91 5.72
C GLN A 294 -5.93 -7.89 5.24
N GLY A 295 -4.91 -7.35 4.55
CA GLY A 295 -3.68 -8.04 4.23
C GLY A 295 -2.48 -7.26 4.78
N TYR A 296 -1.47 -7.97 5.24
CA TYR A 296 -0.24 -7.41 5.76
C TYR A 296 0.97 -7.97 5.05
N GLY A 297 1.94 -7.11 4.85
CA GLY A 297 3.22 -7.47 4.29
C GLY A 297 4.11 -6.26 4.01
N LEU A 298 5.27 -6.55 3.48
CA LEU A 298 6.34 -5.60 3.24
C LEU A 298 6.95 -5.84 1.86
N THR A 299 7.68 -4.90 1.32
CA THR A 299 8.44 -5.12 0.09
C THR A 299 9.41 -6.30 0.26
N GLU A 300 9.99 -6.39 1.44
CA GLU A 300 10.94 -7.43 1.85
C GLU A 300 10.31 -8.83 1.98
N THR A 301 8.98 -8.95 1.91
CA THR A 301 8.23 -10.22 2.04
C THR A 301 7.41 -10.59 0.78
N SER A 302 7.54 -9.88 -0.33
CA SER A 302 7.08 -10.18 -1.72
C SER A 302 5.57 -10.16 -2.07
N PRO A 303 4.61 -9.48 -1.45
CA PRO A 303 4.67 -8.79 -0.18
C PRO A 303 3.98 -9.53 0.97
N VAL A 304 3.01 -10.46 0.72
CA VAL A 304 1.99 -10.90 1.68
C VAL A 304 2.56 -11.87 2.71
N VAL A 305 2.46 -11.50 3.96
CA VAL A 305 2.78 -12.35 5.12
C VAL A 305 1.52 -12.99 5.68
N ALA A 306 0.45 -12.20 5.81
CA ALA A 306 -0.81 -12.64 6.38
C ALA A 306 -1.98 -11.94 5.68
N VAL A 307 -3.12 -12.60 5.60
CA VAL A 307 -4.33 -12.05 5.01
C VAL A 307 -5.58 -12.67 5.63
N GLY A 308 -6.60 -11.84 5.85
CA GLY A 308 -7.94 -12.32 6.19
C GLY A 308 -8.59 -13.04 5.00
N THR A 309 -9.32 -14.12 5.28
CA THR A 309 -10.01 -14.90 4.25
C THR A 309 -11.48 -15.09 4.62
N LYS A 310 -12.29 -15.63 3.69
CA LYS A 310 -13.69 -15.96 3.97
C LYS A 310 -13.82 -16.96 5.14
N LYS A 311 -12.84 -17.87 5.30
CA LYS A 311 -12.82 -18.91 6.33
C LYS A 311 -12.06 -18.53 7.60
N ALA A 312 -11.10 -17.63 7.50
CA ALA A 312 -10.24 -17.20 8.60
C ALA A 312 -10.25 -15.66 8.67
N TYR A 313 -11.18 -15.12 9.44
CA TYR A 313 -11.41 -13.69 9.58
C TYR A 313 -11.68 -13.33 11.04
N LYS A 314 -11.06 -12.23 11.48
CA LYS A 314 -11.30 -11.61 12.79
C LYS A 314 -11.12 -10.10 12.66
N VAL A 315 -12.10 -9.31 13.09
CA VAL A 315 -12.07 -7.85 12.99
C VAL A 315 -10.82 -7.29 13.65
N GLY A 316 -10.16 -6.35 12.97
CA GLY A 316 -8.94 -5.69 13.44
C GLY A 316 -7.67 -6.54 13.31
N SER A 317 -7.77 -7.81 12.89
CA SER A 317 -6.61 -8.65 12.59
C SER A 317 -6.23 -8.54 11.11
N ILE A 318 -4.95 -8.75 10.84
CA ILE A 318 -4.45 -8.95 9.47
C ILE A 318 -4.66 -10.38 8.95
N GLY A 319 -5.48 -11.19 9.65
CA GLY A 319 -5.70 -12.59 9.34
C GLY A 319 -4.62 -13.52 9.92
N LYS A 320 -4.45 -14.67 9.27
CA LYS A 320 -3.40 -15.65 9.57
C LYS A 320 -2.31 -15.62 8.51
N THR A 321 -1.14 -16.17 8.81
CA THR A 321 -0.06 -16.29 7.83
C THR A 321 -0.50 -17.07 6.59
N VAL A 322 0.05 -16.68 5.44
CA VAL A 322 -0.07 -17.49 4.23
C VAL A 322 0.70 -18.83 4.40
N PRO A 323 0.36 -19.89 3.67
CA PRO A 323 0.80 -21.27 4.01
C PRO A 323 2.30 -21.48 4.15
N SER A 324 3.14 -20.86 3.31
CA SER A 324 4.59 -21.07 3.34
C SER A 324 5.34 -20.12 4.27
N VAL A 325 4.63 -19.25 5.02
CA VAL A 325 5.23 -18.25 5.92
C VAL A 325 5.00 -18.65 7.38
N GLU A 326 6.10 -18.76 8.10
CA GLU A 326 6.10 -18.86 9.55
C GLU A 326 6.19 -17.48 10.19
N ALA A 327 5.47 -17.25 11.28
CA ALA A 327 5.51 -16.01 12.05
C ALA A 327 5.59 -16.29 13.54
N LYS A 328 6.37 -15.49 14.25
CA LYS A 328 6.42 -15.50 15.72
C LYS A 328 6.76 -14.12 16.28
N LEU A 329 6.57 -13.96 17.57
CA LEU A 329 6.92 -12.76 18.30
C LEU A 329 8.24 -12.98 19.06
N VAL A 330 9.07 -11.93 19.10
CA VAL A 330 10.27 -11.85 19.92
C VAL A 330 10.18 -10.61 20.81
N ASP A 331 10.97 -10.59 21.89
CA ASP A 331 10.96 -9.51 22.88
C ASP A 331 9.52 -9.23 23.40
N VAL A 332 8.78 -10.28 23.76
CA VAL A 332 7.37 -10.19 24.16
C VAL A 332 7.26 -9.55 25.54
N ASP A 333 6.44 -8.50 25.66
CA ASP A 333 6.15 -7.82 26.92
C ASP A 333 5.04 -8.53 27.75
N GLU A 334 4.77 -8.01 28.95
CA GLU A 334 3.72 -8.52 29.85
C GLU A 334 2.30 -8.50 29.27
N ASN A 335 2.06 -7.69 28.22
CA ASN A 335 0.79 -7.59 27.51
C ASN A 335 0.69 -8.53 26.31
N GLY A 336 1.67 -9.41 26.11
CA GLY A 336 1.74 -10.36 25.00
C GLY A 336 2.08 -9.70 23.65
N MET A 337 2.68 -8.51 23.66
CA MET A 337 3.10 -7.79 22.47
C MET A 337 4.61 -7.94 22.27
N GLY A 338 5.02 -8.27 21.04
CA GLY A 338 6.41 -8.41 20.67
C GLY A 338 6.68 -7.97 19.24
N GLU A 339 7.95 -7.93 18.84
CA GLU A 339 8.31 -7.69 17.45
C GLU A 339 7.94 -8.92 16.61
N LEU A 340 7.18 -8.67 15.54
CA LEU A 340 6.83 -9.71 14.57
C LEU A 340 8.05 -10.05 13.72
N ILE A 341 8.46 -11.32 13.74
CA ILE A 341 9.47 -11.84 12.83
C ILE A 341 8.88 -12.95 11.98
N VAL A 342 9.32 -13.02 10.72
CA VAL A 342 8.75 -13.94 9.74
C VAL A 342 9.85 -14.69 8.98
N LYS A 343 9.50 -15.92 8.53
CA LYS A 343 10.39 -16.77 7.77
C LYS A 343 9.60 -17.49 6.69
N GLY A 344 10.18 -17.63 5.50
CA GLY A 344 9.55 -18.32 4.38
C GLY A 344 10.22 -18.03 3.06
N PRO A 345 9.84 -18.71 1.99
CA PRO A 345 10.45 -18.57 0.66
C PRO A 345 10.16 -17.20 0.01
N SER A 346 9.16 -16.46 0.50
CA SER A 346 8.83 -15.11 0.03
C SER A 346 9.73 -14.01 0.60
N ILE A 347 10.61 -14.32 1.56
CA ILE A 347 11.53 -13.34 2.15
C ILE A 347 12.61 -12.97 1.14
N MET A 348 12.91 -11.67 1.02
CA MET A 348 13.90 -11.10 0.11
C MET A 348 15.26 -11.80 0.19
N ILE A 349 16.03 -11.71 -0.87
CA ILE A 349 17.45 -12.11 -0.87
C ILE A 349 18.25 -11.21 0.09
N GLY A 350 17.96 -9.92 0.09
CA GLY A 350 18.58 -8.91 0.93
C GLY A 350 18.41 -7.52 0.35
N TYR A 351 19.09 -6.55 0.94
CA TYR A 351 19.20 -5.20 0.39
C TYR A 351 20.38 -5.14 -0.59
N TYR A 352 20.10 -4.65 -1.79
CA TYR A 352 21.11 -4.57 -2.86
C TYR A 352 22.27 -3.65 -2.47
N GLU A 353 23.50 -4.17 -2.54
CA GLU A 353 24.74 -3.48 -2.15
C GLU A 353 24.72 -2.92 -0.70
N ASP A 354 23.97 -3.56 0.22
CA ASP A 354 23.88 -3.18 1.64
C ASP A 354 23.84 -4.44 2.53
N GLU A 355 25.00 -5.10 2.65
CA GLU A 355 25.13 -6.33 3.44
C GLU A 355 24.89 -6.09 4.92
N GLU A 356 25.28 -4.93 5.45
CA GLU A 356 25.10 -4.60 6.86
C GLU A 356 23.61 -4.48 7.19
N ALA A 357 22.85 -3.73 6.38
CA ALA A 357 21.40 -3.66 6.55
C ALA A 357 20.73 -5.02 6.38
N THR A 358 21.24 -5.87 5.48
CA THR A 358 20.71 -7.22 5.27
C THR A 358 20.94 -8.08 6.52
N LYS A 359 22.16 -8.13 7.07
CA LYS A 359 22.51 -8.87 8.30
C LYS A 359 21.70 -8.37 9.52
N ASN A 360 21.42 -7.07 9.58
CA ASN A 360 20.61 -6.48 10.65
C ASN A 360 19.13 -6.87 10.53
N ALA A 361 18.61 -7.05 9.30
CA ALA A 361 17.21 -7.36 9.02
C ALA A 361 16.92 -8.87 9.01
N ILE A 362 17.87 -9.70 8.59
CA ILE A 362 17.69 -11.16 8.51
C ILE A 362 18.72 -11.84 9.42
N LYS A 363 18.21 -12.57 10.44
CA LYS A 363 19.03 -13.29 11.42
C LYS A 363 18.53 -14.73 11.51
N ASP A 364 19.39 -15.70 11.32
CA ASP A 364 19.08 -17.13 11.38
C ASP A 364 17.88 -17.52 10.47
N GLY A 365 17.78 -16.87 9.31
CA GLY A 365 16.69 -17.06 8.35
C GLY A 365 15.37 -16.39 8.73
N TRP A 366 15.31 -15.66 9.84
CA TRP A 366 14.14 -14.85 10.24
C TRP A 366 14.32 -13.39 9.86
N PHE A 367 13.33 -12.85 9.17
CA PHE A 367 13.26 -11.43 8.83
C PHE A 367 12.58 -10.66 9.97
N TYR A 368 13.25 -9.68 10.50
CA TYR A 368 12.78 -8.76 11.55
C TYR A 368 12.03 -7.61 10.91
N THR A 369 10.69 -7.61 11.06
CA THR A 369 9.82 -6.67 10.33
C THR A 369 9.89 -5.24 10.86
N GLY A 370 10.31 -5.05 12.11
CA GLY A 370 10.23 -3.79 12.83
C GLY A 370 8.81 -3.41 13.23
N ASP A 371 7.84 -4.29 13.03
CA ASP A 371 6.45 -4.10 13.45
C ASP A 371 6.17 -4.84 14.76
N LEU A 372 5.47 -4.18 15.68
CA LEU A 372 5.01 -4.77 16.92
C LEU A 372 3.62 -5.37 16.71
N ALA A 373 3.41 -6.57 17.20
CA ALA A 373 2.18 -7.32 16.99
C ALA A 373 1.79 -8.15 18.23
N LYS A 374 0.56 -8.66 18.21
CA LYS A 374 0.07 -9.73 19.07
C LYS A 374 -0.41 -10.88 18.20
N ILE A 375 -0.26 -12.10 18.70
CA ILE A 375 -0.82 -13.30 18.08
C ILE A 375 -1.74 -13.95 19.12
N ASP A 376 -3.01 -14.15 18.77
CA ASP A 376 -3.95 -14.79 19.69
C ASP A 376 -3.84 -16.33 19.65
N SER A 377 -4.57 -16.99 20.56
CA SER A 377 -4.56 -18.45 20.68
C SER A 377 -5.07 -19.19 19.44
N GLU A 378 -5.79 -18.51 18.55
CA GLU A 378 -6.28 -19.04 17.28
C GLU A 378 -5.31 -18.79 16.12
N GLY A 379 -4.20 -18.05 16.36
CA GLY A 379 -3.19 -17.70 15.36
C GLY A 379 -3.50 -16.47 14.52
N TYR A 380 -4.48 -15.65 14.91
CA TYR A 380 -4.72 -14.35 14.28
C TYR A 380 -3.70 -13.31 14.74
N ILE A 381 -3.18 -12.55 13.79
CA ILE A 381 -2.15 -11.54 14.03
C ILE A 381 -2.77 -10.14 14.06
N PHE A 382 -2.43 -9.36 15.08
CA PHE A 382 -2.88 -7.97 15.24
C PHE A 382 -1.67 -7.05 15.26
N ILE A 383 -1.53 -6.18 14.25
CA ILE A 383 -0.45 -5.19 14.21
C ILE A 383 -0.77 -4.06 15.18
N CYS A 384 0.15 -3.77 16.08
CA CYS A 384 0.01 -2.71 17.09
C CYS A 384 0.66 -1.39 16.64
N GLY A 385 1.73 -1.45 15.84
CA GLY A 385 2.43 -0.29 15.32
C GLY A 385 3.88 -0.57 14.95
N ARG A 386 4.63 0.48 14.59
CA ARG A 386 6.05 0.38 14.24
C ARG A 386 6.94 0.57 15.48
N ARG A 387 7.91 -0.32 15.71
CA ARG A 387 8.87 -0.22 16.82
C ARG A 387 9.58 1.15 16.88
N LYS A 388 9.97 1.68 15.72
CA LYS A 388 10.64 2.99 15.59
C LYS A 388 9.71 4.20 15.81
N SER A 389 8.40 4.02 15.69
CA SER A 389 7.39 5.09 15.83
C SER A 389 6.84 5.18 17.25
N VAL A 390 7.10 4.20 18.10
CA VAL A 390 6.58 4.15 19.46
C VAL A 390 7.08 5.36 20.28
N ILE A 391 6.14 6.04 20.92
CA ILE A 391 6.46 7.10 21.89
C ILE A 391 6.45 6.47 23.28
N VAL A 392 7.63 6.38 23.89
CA VAL A 392 7.77 5.82 25.25
C VAL A 392 7.60 6.94 26.26
N LEU A 393 6.63 6.80 27.15
CA LEU A 393 6.37 7.77 28.23
C LEU A 393 7.26 7.50 29.46
N LYS A 394 7.40 8.50 30.33
CA LYS A 394 8.19 8.41 31.59
C LYS A 394 7.82 7.22 32.48
N ASN A 395 6.57 6.77 32.42
CA ASN A 395 6.09 5.61 33.19
C ASN A 395 6.31 4.27 32.47
N GLY A 396 7.11 4.23 31.38
CA GLY A 396 7.41 3.05 30.59
C GLY A 396 6.30 2.61 29.65
N LYS A 397 5.15 3.30 29.60
CA LYS A 397 4.06 2.94 28.71
C LYS A 397 4.34 3.35 27.29
N ASN A 398 4.05 2.45 26.36
CA ASN A 398 4.17 2.64 24.92
C ASN A 398 2.92 3.28 24.36
N ILE A 399 3.09 4.31 23.53
CA ILE A 399 2.03 4.94 22.72
C ILE A 399 2.31 4.61 21.25
N PHE A 400 1.30 4.14 20.59
CA PHE A 400 1.30 3.86 19.15
C PHE A 400 0.62 5.01 18.43
N PRO A 401 1.36 5.88 17.74
CA PRO A 401 0.78 7.04 17.07
C PRO A 401 -0.33 6.70 16.12
N GLU A 402 -0.16 5.63 15.33
CA GLU A 402 -1.10 5.21 14.28
C GLU A 402 -2.47 4.85 14.85
N GLU A 403 -2.54 4.29 16.05
CA GLU A 403 -3.80 3.97 16.74
C GLU A 403 -4.62 5.25 17.02
N ILE A 404 -3.94 6.28 17.51
CA ILE A 404 -4.59 7.55 17.86
C ILE A 404 -4.92 8.35 16.59
N GLU A 405 -4.02 8.37 15.61
CA GLU A 405 -4.24 8.99 14.30
C GLU A 405 -5.48 8.41 13.63
N GLY A 406 -5.66 7.09 13.69
CA GLY A 406 -6.86 6.41 13.17
C GLY A 406 -8.17 6.92 13.79
N LEU A 407 -8.17 7.28 15.07
CA LEU A 407 -9.35 7.87 15.74
C LEU A 407 -9.59 9.32 15.33
N ILE A 408 -8.52 10.11 15.20
CA ILE A 408 -8.63 11.53 14.82
C ILE A 408 -9.10 11.67 13.37
N ASN A 409 -8.60 10.83 12.48
CA ASN A 409 -8.95 10.87 11.05
C ASN A 409 -10.43 10.51 10.76
N GLN A 410 -11.18 10.00 11.75
CA GLN A 410 -12.62 9.79 11.64
C GLN A 410 -13.44 11.06 11.86
N ILE A 411 -12.85 12.13 12.39
CA ILE A 411 -13.55 13.41 12.58
C ILE A 411 -13.87 13.99 11.20
N ASP A 412 -15.14 14.30 10.96
CA ASP A 412 -15.53 14.98 9.73
C ASP A 412 -14.76 16.30 9.58
N GLY A 413 -14.21 16.52 8.39
CA GLY A 413 -13.37 17.68 8.10
C GLY A 413 -11.89 17.50 8.44
N VAL A 414 -11.48 16.42 9.09
CA VAL A 414 -10.06 16.05 9.17
C VAL A 414 -9.65 15.31 7.90
N ILE A 415 -8.56 15.76 7.28
CA ILE A 415 -7.93 15.13 6.12
C ILE A 415 -6.92 14.08 6.59
N GLU A 416 -6.07 14.47 7.54
CA GLU A 416 -5.00 13.64 8.09
C GLU A 416 -4.52 14.20 9.43
N SER A 417 -3.90 13.33 10.23
CA SER A 417 -3.32 13.72 11.50
C SER A 417 -1.96 13.08 11.74
N PHE A 418 -1.16 13.74 12.57
CA PHE A 418 0.18 13.29 12.95
C PHE A 418 0.35 13.41 14.45
N ILE A 419 0.50 12.26 15.12
CA ILE A 419 0.75 12.19 16.57
C ILE A 419 2.25 12.21 16.85
N PHE A 420 2.65 13.04 17.81
CA PHE A 420 4.04 13.14 18.23
C PHE A 420 4.17 13.40 19.72
N GLY A 421 5.33 13.04 20.26
CA GLY A 421 5.72 13.38 21.62
C GLY A 421 6.36 14.77 21.68
N LYS A 422 5.82 15.65 22.53
CA LYS A 422 6.41 16.96 22.85
C LYS A 422 7.06 16.87 24.23
N GLN A 423 8.36 17.16 24.28
CA GLN A 423 9.10 17.29 25.55
C GLN A 423 8.66 18.56 26.28
N MET A 424 8.30 18.45 27.55
CA MET A 424 7.72 19.54 28.36
C MET A 424 8.71 20.18 29.32
N SER A 425 9.79 19.51 29.65
CA SER A 425 10.83 19.99 30.57
C SER A 425 12.22 19.56 30.09
N GLU A 426 13.29 19.88 30.83
CA GLU A 426 14.65 19.41 30.54
C GLU A 426 14.79 17.87 30.69
N ASP A 427 13.88 17.23 31.41
CA ASP A 427 13.80 15.76 31.45
C ASP A 427 13.32 15.23 30.11
N LYS A 428 14.20 14.52 29.37
CA LYS A 428 13.92 13.93 28.08
C LYS A 428 12.75 12.94 28.10
N ASN A 429 12.41 12.41 29.25
CA ASN A 429 11.32 11.46 29.44
C ASN A 429 9.98 12.14 29.78
N ASP A 430 9.96 13.44 30.07
CA ASP A 430 8.72 14.19 30.30
C ASP A 430 8.06 14.55 28.97
N ILE A 431 7.49 13.53 28.34
CA ILE A 431 6.85 13.60 27.02
C ILE A 431 5.34 13.65 27.19
N LYS A 432 4.70 14.61 26.53
CA LYS A 432 3.24 14.69 26.37
C LYS A 432 2.84 14.45 24.92
N ILE A 433 1.68 13.86 24.71
CA ILE A 433 1.15 13.55 23.39
C ILE A 433 0.48 14.78 22.78
N TYR A 434 0.89 15.12 21.58
CA TYR A 434 0.35 16.21 20.77
C TYR A 434 -0.05 15.70 19.39
N SER A 435 -0.95 16.41 18.72
CA SER A 435 -1.34 16.12 17.33
C SER A 435 -1.20 17.35 16.44
N LYS A 436 -0.63 17.20 15.24
CA LYS A 436 -0.87 18.12 14.12
C LYS A 436 -2.05 17.55 13.32
N ILE A 437 -3.06 18.38 13.06
CA ILE A 437 -4.31 17.99 12.38
C ILE A 437 -4.44 18.85 11.14
N VAL A 438 -4.48 18.21 9.98
CA VAL A 438 -4.75 18.86 8.69
C VAL A 438 -6.25 18.75 8.41
N TYR A 439 -6.89 19.89 8.14
CA TYR A 439 -8.34 19.97 7.96
C TYR A 439 -8.75 20.51 6.60
N ASP A 440 -9.95 20.08 6.14
CA ASP A 440 -10.62 20.61 4.96
C ASP A 440 -11.58 21.74 5.35
N LYS A 441 -11.24 22.96 4.93
CA LYS A 441 -12.00 24.17 5.25
C LYS A 441 -13.44 24.12 4.73
N ALA A 442 -13.66 23.52 3.56
CA ALA A 442 -14.99 23.42 2.96
C ALA A 442 -15.91 22.54 3.81
N THR A 443 -15.41 21.37 4.25
CA THR A 443 -16.16 20.46 5.12
C THR A 443 -16.38 21.08 6.52
N MET A 444 -15.39 21.80 7.07
CA MET A 444 -15.56 22.48 8.37
C MET A 444 -16.64 23.54 8.30
N LYS A 445 -16.72 24.31 7.20
CA LYS A 445 -17.79 25.27 6.96
C LYS A 445 -19.17 24.57 6.79
N GLU A 446 -19.24 23.53 5.94
CA GLU A 446 -20.49 22.83 5.64
C GLU A 446 -21.10 22.15 6.88
N LYS A 447 -20.26 21.45 7.67
CA LYS A 447 -20.76 20.63 8.79
C LYS A 447 -20.84 21.32 10.14
N TYR A 448 -19.92 22.27 10.38
CA TYR A 448 -19.79 22.91 11.69
C TYR A 448 -20.00 24.42 11.66
N GLN A 449 -20.29 24.99 10.48
CA GLN A 449 -20.46 26.45 10.28
C GLN A 449 -19.24 27.26 10.73
N ALA A 450 -18.05 26.63 10.71
CA ALA A 450 -16.78 27.23 11.15
C ALA A 450 -15.96 27.72 9.95
N GLU A 451 -15.61 29.02 9.95
CA GLU A 451 -14.79 29.63 8.89
C GLU A 451 -13.42 30.09 9.39
N GLY A 452 -13.35 30.48 10.65
CA GLY A 452 -12.14 31.00 11.30
C GLY A 452 -11.28 29.90 11.92
N GLU A 453 -9.95 30.06 11.88
CA GLU A 453 -9.01 29.09 12.47
C GLU A 453 -9.25 28.88 13.97
N LYS A 454 -9.62 29.93 14.70
CA LYS A 454 -9.93 29.84 16.16
C LYS A 454 -11.16 28.98 16.42
N GLU A 455 -12.21 29.12 15.60
CA GLU A 455 -13.44 28.32 15.69
C GLU A 455 -13.15 26.86 15.37
N ILE A 456 -12.44 26.60 14.28
CA ILE A 456 -12.02 25.25 13.85
C ILE A 456 -11.18 24.58 14.94
N ASN A 457 -10.22 25.34 15.51
CA ASN A 457 -9.39 24.82 16.61
C ASN A 457 -10.23 24.48 17.84
N SER A 458 -11.22 25.30 18.20
CA SER A 458 -12.15 25.03 19.31
C SER A 458 -12.93 23.73 19.07
N ILE A 459 -13.53 23.58 17.88
CA ILE A 459 -14.30 22.39 17.51
C ILE A 459 -13.44 21.13 17.56
N LEU A 460 -12.25 21.19 16.95
CA LEU A 460 -11.34 20.06 16.95
C LEU A 460 -10.88 19.69 18.37
N ASN A 461 -10.61 20.68 19.23
CA ASN A 461 -10.31 20.41 20.66
C ASN A 461 -11.45 19.69 21.37
N ASP A 462 -12.72 20.04 21.12
CA ASP A 462 -13.84 19.36 21.74
C ASP A 462 -14.01 17.93 21.21
N LYS A 463 -13.77 17.70 19.92
CA LYS A 463 -13.70 16.34 19.35
C LYS A 463 -12.56 15.52 19.96
N ILE A 464 -11.37 16.12 20.13
CA ILE A 464 -10.25 15.48 20.80
C ILE A 464 -10.54 15.14 22.27
N LYS A 465 -11.25 16.01 23.02
CA LYS A 465 -11.72 15.68 24.37
C LYS A 465 -12.61 14.44 24.36
N ALA A 466 -13.54 14.35 23.39
CA ALA A 466 -14.39 13.17 23.26
C ALA A 466 -13.61 11.89 22.97
N ILE A 467 -12.56 11.96 22.11
CA ILE A 467 -11.64 10.85 21.87
C ILE A 467 -10.87 10.49 23.14
N ASN A 468 -10.31 11.49 23.84
CA ASN A 468 -9.58 11.28 25.10
C ASN A 468 -10.42 10.57 26.17
N ASN A 469 -11.72 10.83 26.23
CA ASN A 469 -12.63 10.17 27.17
C ASN A 469 -12.82 8.67 26.88
N LYS A 470 -12.57 8.24 25.64
CA LYS A 470 -12.65 6.83 25.22
C LYS A 470 -11.32 6.08 25.35
N MET A 471 -10.24 6.80 25.65
CA MET A 471 -8.88 6.24 25.76
C MET A 471 -8.39 6.22 27.22
N PRO A 472 -7.43 5.33 27.55
CA PRO A 472 -6.74 5.39 28.83
C PRO A 472 -6.06 6.75 29.02
N ARG A 473 -6.07 7.29 30.23
CA ARG A 473 -5.55 8.63 30.56
C ARG A 473 -4.11 8.89 30.08
N TYR A 474 -3.28 7.86 30.06
CA TYR A 474 -1.89 7.99 29.62
C TYR A 474 -1.74 8.21 28.11
N LYS A 475 -2.74 7.83 27.29
CA LYS A 475 -2.80 8.08 25.84
C LYS A 475 -3.39 9.46 25.49
N ALA A 476 -3.87 10.24 26.48
CA ALA A 476 -4.59 11.46 26.22
C ALA A 476 -3.74 12.51 25.49
N ILE A 477 -4.29 13.04 24.40
CA ILE A 477 -3.73 14.14 23.61
C ILE A 477 -3.85 15.42 24.43
N ARG A 478 -2.73 16.12 24.66
CA ARG A 478 -2.62 17.31 25.51
C ARG A 478 -2.71 18.63 24.75
N GLY A 479 -2.52 18.59 23.46
CA GLY A 479 -2.69 19.78 22.62
C GLY A 479 -2.67 19.41 21.14
N ILE A 480 -3.23 20.31 20.34
CA ILE A 480 -3.31 20.17 18.89
C ILE A 480 -2.67 21.38 18.19
N ILE A 481 -2.16 21.15 17.00
CA ILE A 481 -1.76 22.15 16.02
C ILE A 481 -2.65 21.93 14.83
N VAL A 482 -3.42 22.94 14.42
CA VAL A 482 -4.29 22.87 13.25
C VAL A 482 -3.59 23.49 12.03
N SER A 483 -3.75 22.89 10.86
CA SER A 483 -3.11 23.36 9.63
C SER A 483 -3.97 23.02 8.42
N GLN A 484 -3.84 23.81 7.34
CA GLN A 484 -4.33 23.47 6.01
C GLN A 484 -3.22 22.87 5.14
N GLU A 485 -1.97 23.00 5.57
CA GLU A 485 -0.82 22.43 4.85
C GLU A 485 -0.75 20.92 5.04
N PRO A 486 -0.65 20.16 3.93
CA PRO A 486 -0.53 18.71 3.99
C PRO A 486 0.71 18.27 4.77
N LEU A 487 0.64 17.10 5.40
CA LEU A 487 1.81 16.46 5.99
C LEU A 487 2.79 16.01 4.88
N ILE A 488 4.09 16.06 5.20
CA ILE A 488 5.10 15.48 4.33
C ILE A 488 4.94 13.97 4.33
N LYS A 489 4.73 13.41 3.14
CA LYS A 489 4.50 11.98 2.93
C LYS A 489 5.45 11.40 1.88
N THR A 490 5.59 10.09 1.91
CA THR A 490 6.21 9.35 0.82
C THR A 490 5.27 9.32 -0.39
N THR A 491 5.78 8.92 -1.55
CA THR A 491 4.97 8.70 -2.76
C THR A 491 3.88 7.63 -2.58
N THR A 492 4.00 6.79 -1.54
CA THR A 492 3.00 5.80 -1.13
C THR A 492 2.06 6.30 -0.03
N ASN A 493 1.97 7.62 0.17
CA ASN A 493 1.13 8.30 1.17
C ASN A 493 1.44 7.95 2.65
N LYS A 494 2.62 7.40 2.96
CA LYS A 494 3.06 7.18 4.36
C LYS A 494 3.66 8.46 4.93
N ILE A 495 3.27 8.84 6.15
CA ILE A 495 3.77 10.03 6.83
C ILE A 495 5.27 9.91 7.10
N LYS A 496 6.07 10.86 6.63
CA LYS A 496 7.48 10.97 6.95
C LYS A 496 7.64 11.62 8.33
N ARG A 497 7.54 10.82 9.37
CA ARG A 497 7.47 11.29 10.77
C ARG A 497 8.61 12.20 11.16
N HIS A 498 9.85 11.89 10.78
CA HIS A 498 11.02 12.67 11.13
C HIS A 498 11.01 14.07 10.47
N GLU A 499 10.61 14.16 9.19
CA GLU A 499 10.54 15.43 8.47
C GLU A 499 9.44 16.33 9.04
N ASN A 500 8.25 15.78 9.30
CA ASN A 500 7.17 16.51 9.94
C ASN A 500 7.52 16.99 11.34
N LEU A 501 8.28 16.19 12.13
CA LEU A 501 8.76 16.60 13.45
C LEU A 501 9.76 17.77 13.38
N LYS A 502 10.63 17.80 12.36
CA LYS A 502 11.57 18.91 12.15
C LYS A 502 10.80 20.21 11.90
N LEU A 503 9.84 20.21 10.99
CA LEU A 503 9.02 21.38 10.70
C LEU A 503 8.31 21.92 11.93
N ILE A 504 7.69 21.04 12.73
CA ILE A 504 7.00 21.45 13.98
C ILE A 504 7.96 22.07 15.01
N LYS A 505 9.24 21.71 14.98
CA LYS A 505 10.26 22.30 15.88
C LYS A 505 10.78 23.66 15.37
N GLU A 506 10.78 23.87 14.06
CA GLU A 506 11.23 25.10 13.41
C GLU A 506 10.15 26.19 13.43
N GLU A 507 8.86 25.81 13.49
CA GLU A 507 7.70 26.72 13.65
C GLU A 507 7.56 27.32 15.07
N LYS A 508 8.50 27.08 15.98
CA LYS A 508 8.59 27.63 17.35
C LYS A 508 9.71 28.65 17.48
#